data_3cd743f81c7ccec75dcfedc235000d38
#
_entry.id   3cd743f81c7ccec75dcfedc235000d38
#
_cell.length_a   1.000
_cell.length_b   1.000
_cell.length_c   1.000
_cell.angle_alpha   90.00
_cell.angle_beta   90.00
_cell.angle_gamma   90.00
#
_symmetry.space_group_name_H-M   'P 1'
#
loop_
_entity.id
_entity.type
_entity.pdbx_description
1 polymer ?
#
loop_
_entity_poly.entity_id
_entity_poly.type
_entity_poly.pdbx_seq_one_letter_code
_entity_poly.pdbx_strand_id
1 'polypeptide(L)'
;AKNPLEFPGLIRDMGRLVRAFRPDVVNCHRGESFLFWGLLKGMGGYALVRTRGDQRLPKGNLPNRILHTRVADAVVATNSVMARHFAEKMHVPAERLHMILGGVDTERFRFDPEGRAEVRARYGFTDDECVVGLLGRFDLVKGQRESIAALAKLVGEGVRNIRLLLLGFSTATLQEEVEAWIREAGMERYVTITGKVPDV
;
A
#
# COMPACT_ATOMS: atom_id res chain seq x y z
N ALA A 1 -18.32 4.45 -6.73
CA ALA A 1 -19.63 4.09 -7.24
C ALA A 1 -19.51 2.84 -8.09
N LYS A 2 -20.26 1.77 -7.78
CA LYS A 2 -20.29 0.53 -8.57
C LYS A 2 -21.44 0.54 -9.61
N ASN A 3 -22.39 1.45 -9.45
CA ASN A 3 -23.56 1.58 -10.31
C ASN A 3 -23.45 2.84 -11.18
N PRO A 4 -23.48 2.72 -12.51
CA PRO A 4 -23.43 3.87 -13.43
C PRO A 4 -24.54 4.91 -13.23
N LEU A 5 -25.69 4.50 -12.70
CA LEU A 5 -26.81 5.40 -12.40
C LEU A 5 -26.52 6.40 -11.28
N GLU A 6 -25.49 6.16 -10.45
CA GLU A 6 -25.06 7.04 -9.38
C GLU A 6 -24.10 8.16 -9.87
N PHE A 7 -23.53 8.04 -11.07
CA PHE A 7 -22.54 8.98 -11.59
C PHE A 7 -23.04 10.43 -11.70
N PRO A 8 -24.26 10.73 -12.21
CA PRO A 8 -24.73 12.10 -12.28
C PRO A 8 -24.87 12.77 -10.90
N GLY A 9 -25.36 12.02 -9.91
CA GLY A 9 -25.44 12.47 -8.53
C GLY A 9 -24.06 12.79 -7.95
N LEU A 10 -23.11 11.86 -8.13
CA LEU A 10 -21.73 12.02 -7.66
C LEU A 10 -21.04 13.24 -8.29
N ILE A 11 -21.16 13.42 -9.61
CA ILE A 11 -20.58 14.59 -10.31
C ILE A 11 -21.18 15.89 -9.79
N ARG A 12 -22.49 15.93 -9.58
CA ARG A 12 -23.17 17.12 -9.02
C ARG A 12 -22.67 17.44 -7.62
N ASP A 13 -22.55 16.43 -6.74
CA ASP A 13 -22.12 16.63 -5.36
C ASP A 13 -20.63 17.01 -5.28
N MET A 14 -19.78 16.42 -6.10
CA MET A 14 -18.39 16.83 -6.28
C MET A 14 -18.29 18.27 -6.81
N GLY A 15 -19.15 18.66 -7.75
CA GLY A 15 -19.20 20.03 -8.26
C GLY A 15 -19.64 21.05 -7.20
N ARG A 16 -20.55 20.65 -6.28
CA ARG A 16 -20.92 21.48 -5.11
C ARG A 16 -19.72 21.63 -4.16
N LEU A 17 -19.02 20.54 -3.89
CA LEU A 17 -17.83 20.54 -3.03
C LEU A 17 -16.75 21.47 -3.58
N VAL A 18 -16.45 21.39 -4.88
CA VAL A 18 -15.48 22.29 -5.54
C VAL A 18 -15.85 23.75 -5.36
N ARG A 19 -17.12 24.12 -5.59
CA ARG A 19 -17.59 25.50 -5.43
C ARG A 19 -17.55 26.00 -3.98
N ALA A 20 -17.84 25.11 -3.02
CA ALA A 20 -17.83 25.46 -1.61
C ALA A 20 -16.41 25.54 -1.04
N PHE A 21 -15.55 24.59 -1.37
CA PHE A 21 -14.20 24.46 -0.81
C PHE A 21 -13.16 25.31 -1.57
N ARG A 22 -13.36 25.54 -2.88
CA ARG A 22 -12.45 26.26 -3.79
C ARG A 22 -11.00 25.78 -3.67
N PRO A 23 -10.72 24.49 -3.93
CA PRO A 23 -9.36 23.96 -3.79
C PRO A 23 -8.42 24.60 -4.82
N ASP A 24 -7.19 24.90 -4.42
CA ASP A 24 -6.11 25.29 -5.34
C ASP A 24 -5.51 24.07 -6.02
N VAL A 25 -5.45 22.94 -5.30
CA VAL A 25 -4.88 21.67 -5.77
C VAL A 25 -5.77 20.50 -5.39
N VAL A 26 -5.98 19.60 -6.32
CA VAL A 26 -6.63 18.29 -6.08
C VAL A 26 -5.63 17.19 -6.38
N ASN A 27 -5.22 16.42 -5.34
CA ASN A 27 -4.35 15.28 -5.49
C ASN A 27 -5.12 13.96 -5.47
N CYS A 28 -5.03 13.19 -6.55
CA CYS A 28 -5.75 11.94 -6.74
C CYS A 28 -4.83 10.73 -6.60
N HIS A 29 -5.13 9.85 -5.63
CA HIS A 29 -4.41 8.59 -5.40
C HIS A 29 -5.04 7.38 -6.11
N ARG A 30 -6.34 7.43 -6.46
CA ARG A 30 -7.06 6.35 -7.15
C ARG A 30 -7.46 6.73 -8.56
N GLY A 31 -7.50 5.74 -9.47
CA GLY A 31 -7.85 5.98 -10.87
C GLY A 31 -9.27 6.50 -11.07
N GLU A 32 -10.23 5.97 -10.30
CA GLU A 32 -11.64 6.38 -10.36
C GLU A 32 -11.81 7.85 -9.98
N SER A 33 -11.24 8.26 -8.85
CA SER A 33 -11.28 9.67 -8.42
C SER A 33 -10.57 10.58 -9.41
N PHE A 34 -9.46 10.14 -10.00
CA PHE A 34 -8.72 10.92 -11.00
C PHE A 34 -9.57 11.22 -12.25
N LEU A 35 -10.37 10.26 -12.72
CA LEU A 35 -11.29 10.49 -13.84
C LEU A 35 -12.32 11.57 -13.51
N PHE A 36 -13.00 11.45 -12.36
CA PHE A 36 -14.05 12.41 -11.96
C PHE A 36 -13.50 13.81 -11.73
N TRP A 37 -12.39 13.94 -11.00
CA TRP A 37 -11.73 15.24 -10.80
C TRP A 37 -11.19 15.80 -12.11
N GLY A 38 -10.74 14.97 -13.03
CA GLY A 38 -10.35 15.39 -14.37
C GLY A 38 -11.51 16.01 -15.18
N LEU A 39 -12.70 15.42 -15.08
CA LEU A 39 -13.91 15.96 -15.73
C LEU A 39 -14.35 17.31 -15.13
N LEU A 40 -14.16 17.49 -13.83
CA LEU A 40 -14.56 18.72 -13.12
C LEU A 40 -13.51 19.83 -13.16
N LYS A 41 -12.30 19.56 -13.64
CA LYS A 41 -11.19 20.50 -13.63
C LYS A 41 -11.53 21.84 -14.29
N GLY A 42 -12.19 21.82 -15.45
CA GLY A 42 -12.59 23.05 -16.15
C GLY A 42 -13.58 23.92 -15.38
N MET A 43 -14.32 23.36 -14.41
CA MET A 43 -15.29 24.08 -13.58
C MET A 43 -14.67 24.61 -12.28
N GLY A 44 -13.58 24.02 -11.82
CA GLY A 44 -13.02 24.25 -10.49
C GLY A 44 -11.78 25.14 -10.45
N GLY A 45 -11.07 25.28 -11.57
CA GLY A 45 -9.86 26.13 -11.68
C GLY A 45 -8.65 25.63 -10.87
N TYR A 46 -8.69 24.40 -10.32
CA TYR A 46 -7.62 23.81 -9.51
C TYR A 46 -6.56 23.13 -10.37
N ALA A 47 -5.34 23.02 -9.83
CA ALA A 47 -4.33 22.14 -10.37
C ALA A 47 -4.64 20.68 -9.99
N LEU A 48 -4.59 19.77 -10.98
CA LEU A 48 -4.87 18.35 -10.78
C LEU A 48 -3.57 17.53 -10.75
N VAL A 49 -3.27 16.95 -9.60
CA VAL A 49 -2.11 16.11 -9.39
C VAL A 49 -2.54 14.64 -9.35
N ARG A 50 -1.82 13.77 -10.06
CA ARG A 50 -2.01 12.33 -9.99
C ARG A 50 -0.85 11.68 -9.27
N THR A 51 -1.02 11.27 -8.02
CA THR A 51 -0.04 10.46 -7.29
C THR A 51 -0.37 8.98 -7.41
N ARG A 52 0.62 8.17 -7.78
CA ARG A 52 0.44 6.73 -7.91
C ARG A 52 1.45 5.96 -7.08
N GLY A 53 0.93 5.31 -6.01
CA GLY A 53 1.71 4.55 -5.03
C GLY A 53 1.51 3.04 -5.09
N ASP A 54 0.64 2.53 -5.97
CA ASP A 54 0.43 1.09 -6.14
C ASP A 54 1.45 0.47 -7.11
N GLN A 55 1.65 -0.85 -7.04
CA GLN A 55 2.57 -1.57 -7.92
C GLN A 55 1.99 -1.86 -9.30
N ARG A 56 0.65 -1.80 -9.44
CA ARG A 56 -0.01 -2.10 -10.71
C ARG A 56 0.15 -0.94 -11.69
N LEU A 57 0.85 -1.21 -12.78
CA LEU A 57 1.05 -0.23 -13.85
C LEU A 57 -0.30 0.14 -14.52
N PRO A 58 -0.53 1.43 -14.80
CA PRO A 58 -1.73 1.85 -15.52
C PRO A 58 -1.70 1.33 -16.97
N LYS A 59 -2.89 1.05 -17.52
CA LYS A 59 -2.98 0.68 -18.92
C LYS A 59 -2.58 1.86 -19.81
N GLY A 60 -1.72 1.60 -20.80
CA GLY A 60 -1.26 2.60 -21.77
C GLY A 60 -2.28 2.92 -22.89
N ASN A 61 -3.59 2.76 -22.63
CA ASN A 61 -4.64 3.07 -23.61
C ASN A 61 -4.84 4.58 -23.75
N LEU A 62 -5.43 5.00 -24.86
CA LEU A 62 -5.60 6.40 -25.23
C LEU A 62 -6.29 7.26 -24.16
N PRO A 63 -7.40 6.84 -23.50
CA PRO A 63 -8.04 7.61 -22.44
C PRO A 63 -7.11 7.87 -21.25
N ASN A 64 -6.39 6.85 -20.78
CA ASN A 64 -5.43 7.00 -19.70
C ASN A 64 -4.28 7.94 -20.08
N ARG A 65 -3.78 7.83 -21.31
CA ARG A 65 -2.72 8.73 -21.80
C ARG A 65 -3.20 10.18 -21.81
N ILE A 66 -4.39 10.47 -22.33
CA ILE A 66 -4.96 11.81 -22.33
C ILE A 66 -5.10 12.35 -20.90
N LEU A 67 -5.63 11.55 -19.97
CA LEU A 67 -5.77 11.96 -18.58
C LEU A 67 -4.42 12.35 -17.95
N HIS A 68 -3.37 11.58 -18.20
CA HIS A 68 -2.05 11.81 -17.59
C HIS A 68 -1.22 12.89 -18.31
N THR A 69 -1.42 13.10 -19.63
CA THR A 69 -0.59 14.03 -20.42
C THR A 69 -1.22 15.39 -20.62
N ARG A 70 -2.57 15.46 -20.66
CA ARG A 70 -3.28 16.70 -20.98
C ARG A 70 -4.14 17.23 -19.85
N VAL A 71 -4.72 16.35 -19.04
CA VAL A 71 -5.65 16.75 -17.96
C VAL A 71 -4.91 16.96 -16.64
N ALA A 72 -3.99 16.08 -16.27
CA ALA A 72 -3.16 16.28 -15.09
C ALA A 72 -2.14 17.41 -15.33
N ASP A 73 -1.97 18.27 -14.34
CA ASP A 73 -0.91 19.28 -14.31
C ASP A 73 0.41 18.69 -13.85
N ALA A 74 0.35 17.70 -12.93
CA ALA A 74 1.50 16.93 -12.50
C ALA A 74 1.14 15.45 -12.26
N VAL A 75 2.12 14.58 -12.51
CA VAL A 75 2.04 13.14 -12.23
C VAL A 75 3.18 12.78 -11.29
N VAL A 76 2.84 12.21 -10.14
CA VAL A 76 3.81 11.76 -9.14
C VAL A 76 3.88 10.24 -9.17
N ALA A 77 5.07 9.71 -9.44
CA ALA A 77 5.42 8.30 -9.34
C ALA A 77 6.18 8.05 -8.03
N THR A 78 5.82 7.01 -7.29
CA THR A 78 6.45 6.70 -6.00
C THR A 78 7.58 5.68 -6.09
N ASN A 79 7.92 5.25 -7.30
CA ASN A 79 9.08 4.39 -7.58
C ASN A 79 9.56 4.56 -9.03
N SER A 80 10.78 4.10 -9.30
CA SER A 80 11.42 4.23 -10.61
C SER A 80 10.76 3.43 -11.73
N VAL A 81 10.15 2.28 -11.40
CA VAL A 81 9.43 1.45 -12.39
C VAL A 81 8.19 2.19 -12.90
N MET A 82 7.44 2.79 -11.98
CA MET A 82 6.26 3.60 -12.31
C MET A 82 6.65 4.87 -13.08
N ALA A 83 7.71 5.56 -12.67
CA ALA A 83 8.21 6.74 -13.37
C ALA A 83 8.61 6.41 -14.81
N ARG A 84 9.37 5.34 -15.02
CA ARG A 84 9.74 4.85 -16.35
C ARG A 84 8.52 4.51 -17.20
N HIS A 85 7.51 3.82 -16.62
CA HIS A 85 6.27 3.49 -17.33
C HIS A 85 5.52 4.75 -17.76
N PHE A 86 5.43 5.76 -16.91
CA PHE A 86 4.80 7.03 -17.26
C PHE A 86 5.53 7.76 -18.39
N ALA A 87 6.87 7.78 -18.36
CA ALA A 87 7.66 8.39 -19.41
C ALA A 87 7.56 7.63 -20.75
N GLU A 88 7.84 6.32 -20.74
CA GLU A 88 8.01 5.55 -21.98
C GLU A 88 6.70 5.05 -22.58
N LYS A 89 5.75 4.61 -21.75
CA LYS A 89 4.49 3.99 -22.21
C LYS A 89 3.29 4.95 -22.22
N MET A 90 3.27 5.86 -21.26
CA MET A 90 2.20 6.84 -21.15
C MET A 90 2.55 8.17 -21.81
N HIS A 91 3.83 8.42 -22.12
CA HIS A 91 4.37 9.65 -22.72
C HIS A 91 4.02 10.91 -21.92
N VAL A 92 4.09 10.80 -20.59
CA VAL A 92 3.94 11.97 -19.72
C VAL A 92 5.14 12.88 -19.91
N PRO A 93 4.93 14.18 -20.18
CA PRO A 93 6.02 15.14 -20.37
C PRO A 93 6.92 15.23 -19.13
N ALA A 94 8.23 15.33 -19.34
CA ALA A 94 9.24 15.31 -18.26
C ALA A 94 8.99 16.40 -17.21
N GLU A 95 8.56 17.59 -17.65
CA GLU A 95 8.25 18.75 -16.79
C GLU A 95 7.02 18.53 -15.89
N ARG A 96 6.21 17.52 -16.17
CA ARG A 96 5.02 17.15 -15.38
C ARG A 96 5.19 15.85 -14.61
N LEU A 97 6.29 15.13 -14.84
CA LEU A 97 6.55 13.84 -14.20
C LEU A 97 7.55 14.00 -13.05
N HIS A 98 7.09 13.73 -11.85
CA HIS A 98 7.91 13.82 -10.65
C HIS A 98 8.05 12.45 -9.99
N MET A 99 9.27 12.05 -9.63
CA MET A 99 9.50 10.87 -8.81
C MET A 99 9.67 11.31 -7.36
N ILE A 100 8.69 10.98 -6.53
CA ILE A 100 8.72 11.26 -5.08
C ILE A 100 8.52 9.95 -4.35
N LEU A 101 9.61 9.46 -3.75
CA LEU A 101 9.59 8.22 -2.98
C LEU A 101 8.77 8.38 -1.70
N GLY A 102 8.20 7.28 -1.21
CA GLY A 102 7.60 7.26 0.12
C GLY A 102 8.64 7.58 1.17
N GLY A 103 8.23 8.34 2.18
CA GLY A 103 9.06 8.69 3.32
C GLY A 103 8.55 8.05 4.61
N VAL A 104 9.42 8.04 5.60
CA VAL A 104 9.13 7.62 6.97
C VAL A 104 9.76 8.61 7.94
N ASP A 105 9.12 8.81 9.08
CA ASP A 105 9.69 9.60 10.18
C ASP A 105 10.82 8.80 10.83
N THR A 106 12.06 9.17 10.54
CA THR A 106 13.27 8.47 11.01
C THR A 106 13.58 8.72 12.49
N GLU A 107 13.01 9.74 13.10
CA GLU A 107 13.12 9.96 14.55
C GLU A 107 12.20 9.00 15.32
N ARG A 108 11.00 8.76 14.78
CA ARG A 108 10.06 7.79 15.34
C ARG A 108 10.46 6.34 15.03
N PHE A 109 10.79 6.05 13.78
CA PHE A 109 11.14 4.69 13.31
C PHE A 109 12.66 4.52 13.31
N ARG A 110 13.22 4.35 14.50
CA ARG A 110 14.65 4.09 14.75
C ARG A 110 14.85 2.82 15.55
N PHE A 111 16.08 2.36 15.65
CA PHE A 111 16.40 1.26 16.55
C PHE A 111 16.16 1.68 18.01
N ASP A 112 15.30 0.92 18.69
CA ASP A 112 14.92 1.12 20.08
C ASP A 112 15.24 -0.15 20.89
N PRO A 113 16.34 -0.16 21.67
CA PRO A 113 16.71 -1.32 22.47
C PRO A 113 15.69 -1.66 23.57
N GLU A 114 15.06 -0.64 24.17
CA GLU A 114 14.07 -0.83 25.24
C GLU A 114 12.79 -1.42 24.68
N GLY A 115 12.25 -0.83 23.60
CA GLY A 115 11.10 -1.37 22.87
C GLY A 115 11.34 -2.77 22.32
N ARG A 116 12.58 -3.05 21.86
CA ARG A 116 12.96 -4.42 21.46
C ARG A 116 12.86 -5.40 22.63
N ALA A 117 13.38 -5.05 23.80
CA ALA A 117 13.33 -5.91 24.97
C ALA A 117 11.88 -6.13 25.45
N GLU A 118 11.05 -5.07 25.46
CA GLU A 118 9.64 -5.15 25.81
C GLU A 118 8.86 -6.10 24.87
N VAL A 119 9.03 -5.94 23.55
CA VAL A 119 8.36 -6.79 22.57
C VAL A 119 8.80 -8.25 22.70
N ARG A 120 10.09 -8.51 22.90
CA ARG A 120 10.59 -9.87 23.12
C ARG A 120 10.01 -10.51 24.40
N ALA A 121 9.98 -9.77 25.49
CA ALA A 121 9.36 -10.24 26.74
C ALA A 121 7.86 -10.52 26.57
N ARG A 122 7.14 -9.63 25.86
CA ARG A 122 5.69 -9.76 25.61
C ARG A 122 5.34 -11.03 24.85
N TYR A 123 6.15 -11.42 23.86
CA TYR A 123 5.87 -12.59 23.00
C TYR A 123 6.73 -13.82 23.34
N GLY A 124 7.52 -13.78 24.41
CA GLY A 124 8.32 -14.90 24.91
C GLY A 124 9.52 -15.24 24.02
N PHE A 125 10.08 -14.27 23.30
CA PHE A 125 11.28 -14.46 22.49
C PHE A 125 12.55 -14.30 23.30
N THR A 126 13.51 -15.18 23.13
CA THR A 126 14.83 -15.12 23.76
C THR A 126 15.81 -14.28 22.93
N ASP A 127 16.92 -13.82 23.54
CA ASP A 127 17.86 -12.92 22.86
C ASP A 127 18.64 -13.58 21.73
N ASP A 128 18.83 -14.90 21.79
CA ASP A 128 19.50 -15.73 20.77
C ASP A 128 18.59 -16.04 19.58
N GLU A 129 17.28 -15.80 19.67
CA GLU A 129 16.36 -16.04 18.57
C GLU A 129 16.37 -14.89 17.55
N CYS A 130 16.44 -15.26 16.26
CA CYS A 130 16.19 -14.35 15.16
C CYS A 130 14.69 -14.21 14.93
N VAL A 131 14.12 -13.06 15.25
CA VAL A 131 12.70 -12.79 15.08
C VAL A 131 12.48 -12.01 13.79
N VAL A 132 11.79 -12.62 12.84
CA VAL A 132 11.34 -11.97 11.59
C VAL A 132 9.93 -11.45 11.80
N GLY A 133 9.75 -10.14 11.69
CA GLY A 133 8.43 -9.49 11.77
C GLY A 133 7.83 -9.26 10.38
N LEU A 134 6.57 -9.65 10.18
CA LEU A 134 5.80 -9.30 8.99
C LEU A 134 4.56 -8.53 9.40
N LEU A 135 4.56 -7.23 9.04
CA LEU A 135 3.49 -6.31 9.37
C LEU A 135 2.56 -6.10 8.17
N GLY A 136 1.28 -6.32 8.38
CA GLY A 136 0.26 -6.03 7.37
C GLY A 136 -1.05 -6.79 7.61
N ARG A 137 -2.15 -6.26 7.05
CA ARG A 137 -3.41 -7.01 7.04
C ARG A 137 -3.21 -8.39 6.39
N PHE A 138 -4.02 -9.36 6.78
CA PHE A 138 -3.99 -10.69 6.18
C PHE A 138 -4.61 -10.61 4.77
N ASP A 139 -3.76 -10.86 3.78
CA ASP A 139 -4.09 -10.75 2.36
C ASP A 139 -3.01 -11.50 1.57
N LEU A 140 -3.39 -12.24 0.54
CA LEU A 140 -2.46 -13.02 -0.30
C LEU A 140 -1.29 -12.19 -0.85
N VAL A 141 -1.52 -10.88 -1.11
CA VAL A 141 -0.46 -9.98 -1.63
C VAL A 141 0.53 -9.51 -0.56
N LYS A 142 0.34 -9.89 0.72
CA LYS A 142 1.21 -9.46 1.82
C LYS A 142 2.28 -10.48 2.20
N GLY A 143 2.21 -11.68 1.61
CA GLY A 143 3.27 -12.66 1.72
C GLY A 143 3.28 -13.49 3.01
N GLN A 144 2.18 -13.53 3.78
CA GLN A 144 2.10 -14.37 4.99
C GLN A 144 2.34 -15.85 4.65
N ARG A 145 1.69 -16.36 3.60
CA ARG A 145 1.81 -17.75 3.17
C ARG A 145 3.24 -18.09 2.74
N GLU A 146 3.84 -17.22 1.95
CA GLU A 146 5.22 -17.35 1.48
C GLU A 146 6.22 -17.30 2.63
N SER A 147 5.98 -16.44 3.63
CA SER A 147 6.84 -16.33 4.82
C SER A 147 6.77 -17.60 5.69
N ILE A 148 5.57 -18.18 5.85
CA ILE A 148 5.41 -19.47 6.57
C ILE A 148 6.13 -20.59 5.81
N ALA A 149 6.00 -20.65 4.49
CA ALA A 149 6.68 -21.67 3.67
C ALA A 149 8.22 -21.52 3.71
N ALA A 150 8.72 -20.28 3.67
CA ALA A 150 10.15 -19.99 3.81
C ALA A 150 10.68 -20.38 5.19
N LEU A 151 9.92 -20.09 6.25
CA LEU A 151 10.24 -20.52 7.61
C LEU A 151 10.32 -22.04 7.72
N ALA A 152 9.34 -22.76 7.17
CA ALA A 152 9.32 -24.22 7.18
C ALA A 152 10.54 -24.82 6.47
N LYS A 153 10.98 -24.21 5.36
CA LYS A 153 12.19 -24.60 4.66
C LYS A 153 13.44 -24.43 5.53
N LEU A 154 13.61 -23.25 6.15
CA LEU A 154 14.75 -22.97 7.04
C LEU A 154 14.80 -23.93 8.24
N VAL A 155 13.64 -24.18 8.86
CA VAL A 155 13.53 -25.14 9.96
C VAL A 155 13.86 -26.56 9.48
N GLY A 156 13.43 -26.96 8.29
CA GLY A 156 13.78 -28.23 7.66
C GLY A 156 15.29 -28.37 7.37
N GLU A 157 15.97 -27.26 7.07
CA GLU A 157 17.43 -27.20 6.89
C GLU A 157 18.23 -27.14 8.23
N GLY A 158 17.54 -27.18 9.37
CA GLY A 158 18.16 -27.27 10.70
C GLY A 158 18.25 -25.93 11.46
N VAL A 159 17.77 -24.83 10.94
CA VAL A 159 17.72 -23.55 11.65
C VAL A 159 16.64 -23.62 12.74
N ARG A 160 17.02 -23.55 14.03
CA ARG A 160 16.11 -23.73 15.17
C ARG A 160 15.82 -22.43 15.93
N ASN A 161 16.72 -21.48 15.89
CA ASN A 161 16.64 -20.21 16.61
C ASN A 161 15.96 -19.08 15.78
N ILE A 162 15.00 -19.44 14.95
CA ILE A 162 14.23 -18.48 14.14
C ILE A 162 12.76 -18.46 14.58
N ARG A 163 12.14 -17.28 14.60
CA ARG A 163 10.73 -17.07 14.87
C ARG A 163 10.12 -16.15 13.82
N LEU A 164 8.84 -16.33 13.53
CA LEU A 164 8.06 -15.44 12.67
C LEU A 164 6.95 -14.79 13.50
N LEU A 165 6.97 -13.46 13.55
CA LEU A 165 5.94 -12.65 14.20
C LEU A 165 5.05 -12.02 13.12
N LEU A 166 3.79 -12.47 13.03
CA LEU A 166 2.79 -11.95 12.12
C LEU A 166 1.93 -10.91 12.83
N LEU A 167 2.14 -9.64 12.49
CA LEU A 167 1.38 -8.51 13.05
C LEU A 167 0.31 -8.09 12.04
N GLY A 168 -0.96 -8.40 12.31
CA GLY A 168 -1.99 -8.11 11.34
C GLY A 168 -3.40 -8.45 11.81
N PHE A 169 -4.35 -8.31 10.89
CA PHE A 169 -5.76 -8.58 11.13
C PHE A 169 -6.41 -9.08 9.85
N SER A 170 -7.52 -9.82 10.02
CA SER A 170 -8.31 -10.38 8.92
C SER A 170 -8.84 -9.30 7.98
N THR A 171 -8.72 -9.56 6.67
CA THR A 171 -9.36 -8.77 5.61
C THR A 171 -9.88 -9.69 4.50
N ALA A 172 -9.19 -9.78 3.36
CA ALA A 172 -9.51 -10.73 2.28
C ALA A 172 -9.15 -12.18 2.66
N THR A 173 -8.14 -12.36 3.53
CA THR A 173 -7.77 -13.62 4.15
C THR A 173 -8.15 -13.57 5.63
N LEU A 174 -8.80 -14.59 6.14
CA LEU A 174 -9.18 -14.71 7.54
C LEU A 174 -7.99 -15.18 8.39
N GLN A 175 -8.00 -14.87 9.67
CA GLN A 175 -6.96 -15.35 10.58
C GLN A 175 -6.92 -16.87 10.65
N GLU A 176 -8.08 -17.52 10.64
CA GLU A 176 -8.23 -18.98 10.65
C GLU A 176 -7.56 -19.64 9.45
N GLU A 177 -7.55 -18.98 8.29
CA GLU A 177 -6.84 -19.46 7.10
C GLU A 177 -5.32 -19.37 7.30
N VAL A 178 -4.82 -18.30 7.92
CA VAL A 178 -3.40 -18.15 8.24
C VAL A 178 -2.97 -19.21 9.26
N GLU A 179 -3.79 -19.47 10.28
CA GLU A 179 -3.56 -20.53 11.27
C GLU A 179 -3.58 -21.92 10.62
N ALA A 180 -4.44 -22.14 9.64
CA ALA A 180 -4.44 -23.39 8.87
C ALA A 180 -3.12 -23.58 8.11
N TRP A 181 -2.61 -22.56 7.43
CA TRP A 181 -1.30 -22.64 6.75
C TRP A 181 -0.15 -22.93 7.71
N ILE A 182 -0.19 -22.37 8.93
CA ILE A 182 0.82 -22.65 9.98
C ILE A 182 0.76 -24.12 10.41
N ARG A 183 -0.44 -24.67 10.65
CA ARG A 183 -0.64 -26.08 11.02
C ARG A 183 -0.22 -27.03 9.89
N GLU A 184 -0.62 -26.73 8.65
CA GLU A 184 -0.25 -27.54 7.47
C GLU A 184 1.27 -27.58 7.27
N ALA A 185 1.98 -26.53 7.63
CA ALA A 185 3.43 -26.45 7.56
C ALA A 185 4.14 -27.03 8.80
N GLY A 186 3.42 -27.36 9.87
CA GLY A 186 4.00 -27.82 11.15
C GLY A 186 4.81 -26.75 11.88
N MET A 187 4.40 -25.48 11.76
CA MET A 187 5.17 -24.31 12.21
C MET A 187 4.59 -23.62 13.46
N GLU A 188 3.65 -24.25 14.18
CA GLU A 188 2.95 -23.68 15.33
C GLU A 188 3.91 -23.19 16.44
N ARG A 189 5.04 -23.86 16.62
CA ARG A 189 6.05 -23.49 17.62
C ARG A 189 6.95 -22.33 17.21
N TYR A 190 6.94 -21.97 15.93
CA TYR A 190 7.83 -20.98 15.33
C TYR A 190 7.12 -19.70 14.91
N VAL A 191 5.78 -19.69 14.85
CA VAL A 191 4.97 -18.55 14.40
C VAL A 191 4.12 -18.03 15.53
N THR A 192 4.18 -16.74 15.76
CA THR A 192 3.30 -16.00 16.65
C THR A 192 2.43 -15.05 15.84
N ILE A 193 1.11 -15.14 16.00
CA ILE A 193 0.16 -14.18 15.41
C ILE A 193 -0.26 -13.19 16.49
N THR A 194 -0.21 -11.91 16.17
CA THR A 194 -0.82 -10.85 16.99
C THR A 194 -2.11 -10.39 16.34
N GLY A 195 -3.02 -9.84 17.10
CA GLY A 195 -4.12 -9.06 16.54
C GLY A 195 -3.65 -7.72 15.96
N LYS A 196 -4.60 -6.82 15.71
CA LYS A 196 -4.29 -5.44 15.31
C LYS A 196 -3.51 -4.75 16.43
N VAL A 197 -2.29 -4.34 16.13
CA VAL A 197 -1.46 -3.55 17.03
C VAL A 197 -1.79 -2.07 16.80
N PRO A 198 -2.16 -1.30 17.84
CA PRO A 198 -2.61 0.09 17.69
C PRO A 198 -1.49 1.05 17.33
N ASP A 199 -0.27 0.74 17.72
CA ASP A 199 0.92 1.56 17.46
C ASP A 199 2.01 0.71 16.80
N VAL A 200 2.31 1.04 15.55
CA VAL A 200 3.30 0.34 14.73
C VAL A 200 4.26 1.36 14.15
#